data_895f4374c9c55055402c4a18063a7589
#
_entry.id   895f4374c9c55055402c4a18063a7589
#
_cell.length_a   1.000
_cell.length_b   1.000
_cell.length_c   1.000
_cell.angle_alpha   90.00
_cell.angle_beta   90.00
_cell.angle_gamma   90.00
#
_symmetry.space_group_name_H-M   'P 1'
#
loop_
_entity.id
_entity.type
_entity.pdbx_description
1 polymer ?
#
loop_
_entity_poly.entity_id
_entity_poly.type
_entity_poly.pdbx_seq_one_letter_code
_entity_poly.pdbx_strand_id
1 'polypeptide(L)'
;MIRDRFAHLDWAGWVASPGSRCAPLVLAFRDLEAPNQVLLDERSAAHWALGAAIAAGKPAFAVCTSGTAALNFGPAVAEAFYQQVALLVVTADRPAALIDNGQGQSIRQERIFDDHLVGKGLLNLDQTLDWNAAVVDQALASLKFGPVHLNVPMAEPLYEVVPSRAAGPSGDRPLVVAPLKLELPDLVRHAKRPLLVVGQWNPSWGDAEPAVRELARKGWMIVAEPLSQLPSDAAEQLEDTLELGLPDLDAVVSIGGAWVAKNAKAKLRGCRHWVIGPRDPLPDLFGSVQSRSYAHPYDALKDLADQAPDLGSPWAPRRRSAAASEGWQDMAVHRAIAQKISSDWDLHWGNSTPIRYANFLWGQGLYAPGIRHFGNRGVSGIDGQTSTALGSMWASQRPTLLVTGELSFLYDGGAGLAYDALPALKVVVVNNQGGQIFQWIEGPRASGLLDRNFGFRHRRNVGASAENQGFSYRSAGNIVEFEAAWPSFISDSGPAVLELFTDPDASEKAWKGRFGA
;
A
#
# COMPACT_ATOMS: atom_id res chain seq x y z
N MET A 1 -14.55 -23.85 -15.74
CA MET A 1 -13.91 -22.86 -16.61
C MET A 1 -13.15 -21.81 -15.76
N ILE A 2 -13.80 -20.91 -14.98
CA ILE A 2 -13.09 -19.89 -14.18
C ILE A 2 -12.04 -20.53 -13.25
N ARG A 3 -12.42 -21.52 -12.42
CA ARG A 3 -11.51 -22.24 -11.52
C ARG A 3 -10.25 -22.73 -12.23
N ASP A 4 -10.40 -23.33 -13.39
CA ASP A 4 -9.29 -23.94 -14.11
C ASP A 4 -8.28 -22.90 -14.60
N ARG A 5 -8.74 -21.66 -14.92
CA ARG A 5 -7.87 -20.53 -15.24
C ARG A 5 -7.14 -19.97 -14.01
N PHE A 6 -7.84 -19.89 -12.88
CA PHE A 6 -7.25 -19.44 -11.62
C PHE A 6 -6.23 -20.44 -11.06
N ALA A 7 -6.41 -21.73 -11.28
CA ALA A 7 -5.49 -22.78 -10.81
C ALA A 7 -4.08 -22.70 -11.45
N HIS A 8 -3.90 -21.96 -12.53
CA HIS A 8 -2.59 -21.76 -13.17
C HIS A 8 -1.77 -20.60 -12.58
N LEU A 9 -2.35 -19.80 -11.66
CA LEU A 9 -1.67 -18.69 -11.01
C LEU A 9 -1.29 -19.05 -9.57
N ASP A 10 -0.12 -18.60 -9.16
CA ASP A 10 0.36 -18.71 -7.78
C ASP A 10 -0.20 -17.52 -6.96
N TRP A 11 -1.36 -17.74 -6.32
CA TRP A 11 -2.05 -16.73 -5.55
C TRP A 11 -1.46 -16.58 -4.15
N ALA A 12 -1.29 -15.34 -3.70
CA ALA A 12 -1.00 -15.05 -2.29
C ALA A 12 -2.14 -15.48 -1.36
N GLY A 13 -3.35 -15.51 -1.88
CA GLY A 13 -4.57 -15.94 -1.22
C GLY A 13 -5.81 -15.25 -1.78
N TRP A 14 -6.98 -15.58 -1.23
CA TRP A 14 -8.24 -14.94 -1.62
C TRP A 14 -9.17 -14.74 -0.44
N VAL A 15 -10.05 -13.74 -0.57
CA VAL A 15 -10.99 -13.35 0.46
C VAL A 15 -12.40 -13.32 -0.11
N ALA A 16 -13.34 -13.95 0.56
CA ALA A 16 -14.75 -13.91 0.18
C ALA A 16 -15.58 -13.09 1.17
N SER A 17 -16.42 -12.20 0.65
CA SER A 17 -17.51 -11.64 1.44
C SER A 17 -18.81 -12.41 1.16
N PRO A 18 -19.52 -12.87 2.21
CA PRO A 18 -20.65 -13.79 2.04
C PRO A 18 -21.82 -13.14 1.29
N GLY A 19 -22.47 -13.94 0.42
CA GLY A 19 -23.65 -13.54 -0.30
C GLY A 19 -24.16 -14.64 -1.23
N SER A 20 -25.46 -14.71 -1.49
CA SER A 20 -26.05 -15.80 -2.27
C SER A 20 -25.60 -15.81 -3.72
N ARG A 21 -25.49 -14.63 -4.37
CA ARG A 21 -25.13 -14.55 -5.79
C ARG A 21 -23.71 -15.01 -6.09
N CYS A 22 -22.76 -14.82 -5.15
CA CYS A 22 -21.38 -15.29 -5.33
C CYS A 22 -21.17 -16.77 -4.93
N ALA A 23 -22.18 -17.47 -4.43
CA ALA A 23 -22.03 -18.87 -3.99
C ALA A 23 -21.40 -19.79 -5.05
N PRO A 24 -21.78 -19.75 -6.35
CA PRO A 24 -21.13 -20.57 -7.36
C PRO A 24 -19.64 -20.30 -7.53
N LEU A 25 -19.21 -19.04 -7.34
CA LEU A 25 -17.79 -18.65 -7.40
C LEU A 25 -17.03 -19.19 -6.19
N VAL A 26 -17.57 -18.99 -4.98
CA VAL A 26 -16.96 -19.52 -3.75
C VAL A 26 -16.83 -21.03 -3.80
N LEU A 27 -17.87 -21.74 -4.29
CA LEU A 27 -17.82 -23.19 -4.49
C LEU A 27 -16.78 -23.60 -5.54
N ALA A 28 -16.60 -22.82 -6.59
CA ALA A 28 -15.58 -23.06 -7.61
C ALA A 28 -14.15 -22.85 -7.08
N PHE A 29 -13.96 -21.86 -6.21
CA PHE A 29 -12.64 -21.49 -5.69
C PHE A 29 -12.21 -22.29 -4.45
N ARG A 30 -13.12 -22.99 -3.76
CA ARG A 30 -12.79 -23.78 -2.55
C ARG A 30 -11.68 -24.80 -2.76
N ASP A 31 -11.55 -25.32 -3.99
CA ASP A 31 -10.57 -26.36 -4.35
C ASP A 31 -9.27 -25.75 -4.96
N LEU A 32 -9.08 -24.43 -4.91
CA LEU A 32 -7.81 -23.80 -5.26
C LEU A 32 -6.76 -24.07 -4.17
N GLU A 33 -5.55 -24.40 -4.59
CA GLU A 33 -4.39 -24.52 -3.68
C GLU A 33 -3.88 -23.13 -3.26
N ALA A 34 -4.76 -22.33 -2.66
CA ALA A 34 -4.45 -20.97 -2.19
C ALA A 34 -5.14 -20.74 -0.84
N PRO A 35 -4.47 -20.09 0.12
CA PRO A 35 -5.09 -19.71 1.38
C PRO A 35 -6.35 -18.88 1.14
N ASN A 36 -7.35 -19.05 2.00
CA ASN A 36 -8.58 -18.25 1.90
C ASN A 36 -9.06 -17.78 3.26
N GLN A 37 -9.86 -16.70 3.25
CA GLN A 37 -10.50 -16.13 4.41
C GLN A 37 -11.91 -15.64 4.04
N VAL A 38 -12.81 -15.62 5.00
CA VAL A 38 -14.14 -15.03 4.85
C VAL A 38 -14.26 -13.80 5.74
N LEU A 39 -14.53 -12.65 5.14
CA LEU A 39 -14.79 -11.38 5.83
C LEU A 39 -16.17 -10.83 5.48
N LEU A 40 -16.89 -10.37 6.51
CA LEU A 40 -18.24 -9.83 6.31
C LEU A 40 -18.22 -8.48 5.57
N ASP A 41 -17.29 -7.58 5.92
CA ASP A 41 -17.14 -6.25 5.32
C ASP A 41 -16.35 -6.33 4.02
N GLU A 42 -16.96 -5.98 2.90
CA GLU A 42 -16.32 -6.08 1.58
C GLU A 42 -15.15 -5.10 1.42
N ARG A 43 -15.22 -3.91 2.00
CA ARG A 43 -14.12 -2.95 1.97
C ARG A 43 -12.89 -3.53 2.66
N SER A 44 -13.08 -4.11 3.84
CA SER A 44 -12.02 -4.78 4.59
C SER A 44 -11.51 -6.01 3.86
N ALA A 45 -12.38 -6.80 3.23
CA ALA A 45 -12.01 -7.97 2.44
C ALA A 45 -11.09 -7.62 1.26
N ALA A 46 -11.40 -6.56 0.52
CA ALA A 46 -10.57 -6.11 -0.59
C ALA A 46 -9.21 -5.55 -0.13
N HIS A 47 -9.17 -4.82 1.00
CA HIS A 47 -7.91 -4.35 1.59
C HIS A 47 -7.08 -5.50 2.17
N TRP A 48 -7.72 -6.55 2.70
CA TRP A 48 -7.01 -7.76 3.14
C TRP A 48 -6.33 -8.45 1.95
N ALA A 49 -7.06 -8.64 0.85
CA ALA A 49 -6.48 -9.18 -0.38
C ALA A 49 -5.34 -8.29 -0.92
N LEU A 50 -5.51 -6.96 -0.87
CA LEU A 50 -4.46 -5.99 -1.21
C LEU A 50 -3.20 -6.21 -0.35
N GLY A 51 -3.36 -6.31 0.96
CA GLY A 51 -2.25 -6.56 1.89
C GLY A 51 -1.53 -7.88 1.61
N ALA A 52 -2.29 -8.94 1.35
CA ALA A 52 -1.74 -10.23 0.97
C ALA A 52 -0.90 -10.14 -0.31
N ALA A 53 -1.42 -9.45 -1.34
CA ALA A 53 -0.70 -9.27 -2.60
C ALA A 53 0.60 -8.48 -2.42
N ILE A 54 0.57 -7.40 -1.62
CA ILE A 54 1.76 -6.57 -1.35
C ILE A 54 2.84 -7.38 -0.64
N ALA A 55 2.49 -8.07 0.44
CA ALA A 55 3.48 -8.73 1.30
C ALA A 55 4.10 -9.98 0.65
N ALA A 56 3.30 -10.73 -0.10
CA ALA A 56 3.75 -11.93 -0.80
C ALA A 56 4.44 -11.62 -2.16
N GLY A 57 4.25 -10.41 -2.70
CA GLY A 57 4.72 -10.09 -4.06
C GLY A 57 4.03 -10.91 -5.16
N LYS A 58 2.81 -11.40 -4.90
CA LYS A 58 2.02 -12.27 -5.76
C LYS A 58 0.60 -11.73 -5.90
N PRO A 59 -0.15 -12.09 -6.95
CA PRO A 59 -1.55 -11.68 -7.06
C PRO A 59 -2.40 -12.25 -5.92
N ALA A 60 -3.40 -11.48 -5.49
CA ALA A 60 -4.46 -11.93 -4.60
C ALA A 60 -5.82 -11.48 -5.12
N PHE A 61 -6.91 -12.11 -4.65
CA PHE A 61 -8.22 -11.69 -5.11
C PHE A 61 -9.28 -11.64 -3.99
N ALA A 62 -10.28 -10.78 -4.21
CA ALA A 62 -11.47 -10.67 -3.37
C ALA A 62 -12.73 -11.00 -4.17
N VAL A 63 -13.69 -11.66 -3.53
CA VAL A 63 -14.96 -12.10 -4.15
C VAL A 63 -16.12 -11.55 -3.34
N CYS A 64 -17.13 -10.94 -4.01
CA CYS A 64 -18.36 -10.53 -3.36
C CYS A 64 -19.61 -10.84 -4.20
N THR A 65 -20.76 -10.67 -3.56
CA THR A 65 -22.07 -10.74 -4.20
C THR A 65 -22.37 -9.50 -5.04
N SER A 66 -23.53 -9.45 -5.67
CA SER A 66 -23.97 -8.31 -6.50
C SER A 66 -24.49 -7.12 -5.67
N GLY A 67 -24.67 -5.99 -6.32
CA GLY A 67 -25.24 -4.79 -5.73
C GLY A 67 -24.18 -3.91 -5.07
N THR A 68 -24.51 -3.28 -3.94
CA THR A 68 -23.63 -2.35 -3.23
C THR A 68 -22.38 -3.02 -2.65
N ALA A 69 -22.39 -4.34 -2.46
CA ALA A 69 -21.20 -5.12 -2.10
C ALA A 69 -20.01 -4.81 -3.02
N ALA A 70 -20.25 -4.85 -4.33
CA ALA A 70 -19.22 -4.54 -5.33
C ALA A 70 -18.64 -3.13 -5.17
N LEU A 71 -19.44 -2.12 -4.84
CA LEU A 71 -18.99 -0.74 -4.67
C LEU A 71 -17.99 -0.59 -3.50
N ASN A 72 -18.11 -1.42 -2.46
CA ASN A 72 -17.22 -1.38 -1.30
C ASN A 72 -15.78 -1.80 -1.63
N PHE A 73 -15.52 -2.49 -2.74
CA PHE A 73 -14.17 -2.79 -3.21
C PHE A 73 -13.43 -1.54 -3.74
N GLY A 74 -14.14 -0.47 -4.07
CA GLY A 74 -13.60 0.73 -4.72
C GLY A 74 -12.35 1.32 -4.08
N PRO A 75 -12.31 1.55 -2.76
CA PRO A 75 -11.13 2.10 -2.10
C PRO A 75 -9.87 1.24 -2.28
N ALA A 76 -9.99 -0.08 -2.11
CA ALA A 76 -8.87 -1.00 -2.30
C ALA A 76 -8.42 -1.11 -3.77
N VAL A 77 -9.37 -1.06 -4.72
CA VAL A 77 -9.07 -1.03 -6.16
C VAL A 77 -8.30 0.24 -6.52
N ALA A 78 -8.74 1.40 -6.03
CA ALA A 78 -8.04 2.66 -6.25
C ALA A 78 -6.63 2.64 -5.63
N GLU A 79 -6.49 2.16 -4.40
CA GLU A 79 -5.18 2.02 -3.75
C GLU A 79 -4.26 1.08 -4.53
N ALA A 80 -4.76 -0.09 -4.96
CA ALA A 80 -4.02 -1.05 -5.78
C ALA A 80 -3.58 -0.44 -7.13
N PHE A 81 -4.43 0.40 -7.73
CA PHE A 81 -4.12 1.06 -8.99
C PHE A 81 -2.91 1.97 -8.86
N TYR A 82 -2.89 2.85 -7.87
CA TYR A 82 -1.78 3.80 -7.69
C TYR A 82 -0.52 3.15 -7.11
N GLN A 83 -0.65 2.06 -6.34
CA GLN A 83 0.49 1.25 -5.89
C GLN A 83 0.95 0.20 -6.91
N GLN A 84 0.19 0.00 -8.01
CA GLN A 84 0.50 -1.01 -9.04
C GLN A 84 0.56 -2.43 -8.47
N VAL A 85 -0.40 -2.77 -7.61
CA VAL A 85 -0.52 -4.08 -6.96
C VAL A 85 -1.45 -4.99 -7.74
N ALA A 86 -1.05 -6.24 -7.91
CA ALA A 86 -1.81 -7.27 -8.59
C ALA A 86 -3.03 -7.74 -7.76
N LEU A 87 -4.07 -6.92 -7.71
CA LEU A 87 -5.33 -7.20 -7.04
C LEU A 87 -6.41 -7.55 -8.06
N LEU A 88 -7.01 -8.74 -7.94
CA LEU A 88 -8.19 -9.09 -8.72
C LEU A 88 -9.43 -8.95 -7.85
N VAL A 89 -10.43 -8.20 -8.31
CA VAL A 89 -11.75 -8.19 -7.68
C VAL A 89 -12.75 -8.93 -8.57
N VAL A 90 -13.42 -9.91 -7.99
CA VAL A 90 -14.41 -10.76 -8.67
C VAL A 90 -15.79 -10.43 -8.10
N THR A 91 -16.65 -9.83 -8.91
CA THR A 91 -18.00 -9.48 -8.49
C THR A 91 -19.01 -10.39 -9.18
N ALA A 92 -19.82 -11.11 -8.39
CA ALA A 92 -20.98 -11.77 -8.95
C ALA A 92 -22.01 -10.72 -9.38
N ASP A 93 -22.72 -10.98 -10.46
CA ASP A 93 -23.75 -10.05 -10.96
C ASP A 93 -25.03 -10.79 -11.34
N ARG A 94 -26.07 -10.04 -11.58
CA ARG A 94 -27.30 -10.57 -12.20
C ARG A 94 -27.15 -10.65 -13.71
N PRO A 95 -27.89 -11.55 -14.39
CA PRO A 95 -28.01 -11.51 -15.84
C PRO A 95 -28.44 -10.11 -16.33
N ALA A 96 -27.92 -9.68 -17.47
CA ALA A 96 -28.12 -8.33 -18.02
C ALA A 96 -29.62 -7.94 -18.12
N ALA A 97 -30.50 -8.89 -18.46
CA ALA A 97 -31.95 -8.66 -18.53
C ALA A 97 -32.60 -8.31 -17.19
N LEU A 98 -31.93 -8.54 -16.06
CA LEU A 98 -32.42 -8.25 -14.71
C LEU A 98 -31.83 -6.96 -14.12
N ILE A 99 -30.90 -6.31 -14.83
CA ILE A 99 -30.37 -5.01 -14.42
C ILE A 99 -31.38 -3.91 -14.73
N ASP A 100 -31.57 -2.97 -13.81
CA ASP A 100 -32.52 -1.84 -13.92
C ASP A 100 -33.99 -2.23 -14.09
N ASN A 101 -34.36 -3.44 -13.74
CA ASN A 101 -35.74 -3.91 -13.87
C ASN A 101 -36.46 -4.15 -12.53
N GLY A 102 -36.04 -3.51 -11.44
CA GLY A 102 -36.65 -3.58 -10.13
C GLY A 102 -36.22 -4.79 -9.28
N GLN A 103 -35.27 -5.58 -9.75
CA GLN A 103 -34.70 -6.69 -8.97
C GLN A 103 -33.85 -6.17 -7.80
N GLY A 104 -34.03 -6.75 -6.61
CA GLY A 104 -33.20 -6.44 -5.44
C GLY A 104 -31.72 -6.80 -5.65
N GLN A 105 -30.80 -6.09 -4.99
CA GLN A 105 -29.35 -6.27 -5.11
C GLN A 105 -28.83 -6.23 -6.56
N SER A 106 -29.31 -5.27 -7.33
CA SER A 106 -28.94 -5.06 -8.74
C SER A 106 -28.50 -3.62 -8.95
N ILE A 107 -27.34 -3.43 -9.54
CA ILE A 107 -26.78 -2.14 -9.98
C ILE A 107 -26.03 -2.34 -11.29
N ARG A 108 -25.64 -1.27 -11.95
CA ARG A 108 -24.77 -1.31 -13.15
C ARG A 108 -23.32 -1.54 -12.74
N GLN A 109 -22.87 -2.80 -12.66
CA GLN A 109 -21.54 -3.17 -12.15
C GLN A 109 -20.41 -3.09 -13.18
N GLU A 110 -20.71 -3.17 -14.47
CA GLU A 110 -19.71 -3.33 -15.53
C GLU A 110 -18.63 -2.25 -15.58
N ARG A 111 -18.91 -1.05 -15.05
CA ARG A 111 -18.05 0.12 -15.19
C ARG A 111 -17.72 0.83 -13.88
N ILE A 112 -18.03 0.22 -12.74
CA ILE A 112 -17.91 0.87 -11.43
C ILE A 112 -16.44 1.19 -11.02
N PHE A 113 -15.47 0.57 -11.67
CA PHE A 113 -14.04 0.76 -11.38
C PHE A 113 -13.22 1.22 -12.60
N ASP A 114 -13.84 1.52 -13.75
CA ASP A 114 -13.14 1.71 -15.04
C ASP A 114 -11.93 2.65 -14.96
N ASP A 115 -12.02 3.74 -14.20
CA ASP A 115 -10.92 4.71 -14.07
C ASP A 115 -9.72 4.22 -13.24
N HIS A 116 -9.87 3.09 -12.54
CA HIS A 116 -8.86 2.56 -11.62
C HIS A 116 -8.52 1.09 -11.91
N LEU A 117 -8.61 0.66 -13.18
CA LEU A 117 -8.27 -0.69 -13.61
C LEU A 117 -7.17 -0.68 -14.68
N VAL A 118 -6.38 -1.74 -14.70
CA VAL A 118 -5.46 -2.03 -15.82
C VAL A 118 -6.02 -3.09 -16.76
N GLY A 119 -7.08 -3.79 -16.36
CA GLY A 119 -7.79 -4.76 -17.16
C GLY A 119 -9.14 -5.10 -16.56
N LYS A 120 -10.05 -5.59 -17.39
CA LYS A 120 -11.34 -6.10 -16.94
C LYS A 120 -11.82 -7.26 -17.80
N GLY A 121 -12.62 -8.12 -17.20
CA GLY A 121 -13.35 -9.19 -17.88
C GLY A 121 -14.84 -9.09 -17.55
N LEU A 122 -15.66 -8.89 -18.56
CA LEU A 122 -17.10 -8.89 -18.43
C LEU A 122 -17.63 -10.19 -19.06
N LEU A 123 -17.96 -11.19 -18.22
CA LEU A 123 -18.49 -12.45 -18.71
C LEU A 123 -19.93 -12.26 -19.20
N ASN A 124 -20.32 -13.08 -20.17
CA ASN A 124 -21.65 -13.00 -20.78
C ASN A 124 -22.25 -14.40 -20.90
N LEU A 125 -23.46 -14.58 -20.34
CA LEU A 125 -24.20 -15.84 -20.38
C LEU A 125 -24.66 -16.26 -21.78
N ASP A 126 -24.79 -15.31 -22.71
CA ASP A 126 -25.20 -15.54 -24.10
C ASP A 126 -24.01 -15.96 -25.00
N GLN A 127 -22.79 -15.94 -24.48
CA GLN A 127 -21.58 -16.30 -25.17
C GLN A 127 -21.14 -17.75 -24.85
N THR A 128 -20.28 -18.30 -25.71
CA THR A 128 -19.73 -19.64 -25.52
C THR A 128 -18.78 -19.70 -24.30
N LEU A 129 -18.54 -20.90 -23.79
CA LEU A 129 -17.56 -21.12 -22.71
C LEU A 129 -16.15 -20.70 -23.15
N ASP A 130 -15.77 -20.95 -24.42
CA ASP A 130 -14.46 -20.58 -24.94
C ASP A 130 -14.28 -19.07 -25.05
N TRP A 131 -15.33 -18.35 -25.45
CA TRP A 131 -15.32 -16.88 -25.46
C TRP A 131 -15.13 -16.33 -24.03
N ASN A 132 -15.92 -16.81 -23.05
CA ASN A 132 -15.80 -16.41 -21.67
C ASN A 132 -14.43 -16.80 -21.08
N ALA A 133 -13.87 -17.94 -21.46
CA ALA A 133 -12.53 -18.35 -21.05
C ALA A 133 -11.46 -17.39 -21.57
N ALA A 134 -11.53 -16.96 -22.84
CA ALA A 134 -10.62 -15.98 -23.42
C ALA A 134 -10.70 -14.63 -22.69
N VAL A 135 -11.91 -14.18 -22.31
CA VAL A 135 -12.11 -12.96 -21.52
C VAL A 135 -11.41 -13.07 -20.16
N VAL A 136 -11.53 -14.21 -19.46
CA VAL A 136 -10.81 -14.45 -18.21
C VAL A 136 -9.30 -14.44 -18.40
N ASP A 137 -8.80 -15.15 -19.42
CA ASP A 137 -7.36 -15.23 -19.70
C ASP A 137 -6.77 -13.84 -19.99
N GLN A 138 -7.45 -13.01 -20.78
CA GLN A 138 -7.05 -11.63 -21.06
C GLN A 138 -7.04 -10.76 -19.79
N ALA A 139 -8.06 -10.89 -18.95
CA ALA A 139 -8.15 -10.15 -17.69
C ALA A 139 -6.99 -10.54 -16.77
N LEU A 140 -6.75 -11.84 -16.57
CA LEU A 140 -5.66 -12.35 -15.73
C LEU A 140 -4.28 -11.95 -16.23
N ALA A 141 -4.06 -11.89 -17.54
CA ALA A 141 -2.79 -11.44 -18.13
C ALA A 141 -2.45 -9.98 -17.79
N SER A 142 -3.45 -9.17 -17.47
CA SER A 142 -3.28 -7.76 -17.09
C SER A 142 -2.85 -7.58 -15.63
N LEU A 143 -3.04 -8.57 -14.75
CA LEU A 143 -2.77 -8.47 -13.29
C LEU A 143 -1.33 -8.02 -12.96
N LYS A 144 -0.36 -8.38 -13.78
CA LYS A 144 1.04 -7.97 -13.59
C LYS A 144 1.25 -6.45 -13.62
N PHE A 145 0.28 -5.68 -14.10
CA PHE A 145 0.35 -4.23 -14.20
C PHE A 145 -0.47 -3.50 -13.12
N GLY A 146 -1.31 -4.20 -12.35
CA GLY A 146 -2.14 -3.60 -11.31
C GLY A 146 -3.51 -4.27 -11.17
N PRO A 147 -4.53 -3.58 -10.64
CA PRO A 147 -5.82 -4.18 -10.35
C PRO A 147 -6.66 -4.49 -11.58
N VAL A 148 -7.40 -5.60 -11.48
CA VAL A 148 -8.30 -6.12 -12.52
C VAL A 148 -9.67 -6.39 -11.93
N HIS A 149 -10.72 -6.14 -12.69
CA HIS A 149 -12.09 -6.46 -12.32
C HIS A 149 -12.64 -7.58 -13.23
N LEU A 150 -13.16 -8.64 -12.61
CA LEU A 150 -13.90 -9.69 -13.29
C LEU A 150 -15.36 -9.65 -12.83
N ASN A 151 -16.29 -9.21 -13.71
CA ASN A 151 -17.72 -9.21 -13.43
C ASN A 151 -18.38 -10.46 -14.01
N VAL A 152 -19.05 -11.23 -13.15
CA VAL A 152 -19.52 -12.57 -13.48
C VAL A 152 -21.04 -12.65 -13.29
N PRO A 153 -21.83 -12.54 -14.35
CA PRO A 153 -23.27 -12.73 -14.26
C PRO A 153 -23.62 -14.20 -13.93
N MET A 154 -24.53 -14.37 -12.99
CA MET A 154 -25.00 -15.67 -12.49
C MET A 154 -26.52 -15.77 -12.63
N ALA A 155 -26.99 -16.71 -13.44
CA ALA A 155 -28.40 -17.08 -13.51
C ALA A 155 -28.74 -18.08 -12.42
N GLU A 156 -30.00 -18.13 -12.01
CA GLU A 156 -30.51 -19.19 -11.14
C GLU A 156 -30.79 -20.46 -11.95
N PRO A 157 -30.65 -21.66 -11.34
CA PRO A 157 -30.35 -21.92 -9.92
C PRO A 157 -28.86 -21.74 -9.56
N LEU A 158 -28.56 -21.21 -8.35
CA LEU A 158 -27.20 -20.87 -7.90
C LEU A 158 -26.45 -22.00 -7.19
N TYR A 159 -27.17 -23.02 -6.71
CA TYR A 159 -26.61 -24.04 -5.80
C TYR A 159 -26.49 -25.41 -6.44
N GLU A 160 -26.79 -25.55 -7.73
CA GLU A 160 -26.57 -26.79 -8.46
C GLU A 160 -25.07 -26.97 -8.74
N VAL A 161 -24.48 -28.01 -8.15
CA VAL A 161 -23.10 -28.39 -8.43
C VAL A 161 -23.06 -29.14 -9.76
N VAL A 162 -22.69 -28.45 -10.83
CA VAL A 162 -22.38 -29.13 -12.10
C VAL A 162 -20.99 -29.72 -12.00
N PRO A 163 -20.81 -31.06 -12.20
CA PRO A 163 -19.49 -31.65 -12.23
C PRO A 163 -18.60 -30.95 -13.27
N SER A 164 -17.42 -30.47 -12.84
CA SER A 164 -16.46 -29.84 -13.74
C SER A 164 -16.00 -30.85 -14.80
N ARG A 165 -16.27 -30.56 -16.06
CA ARG A 165 -15.55 -31.18 -17.17
C ARG A 165 -14.21 -30.45 -17.27
N ALA A 166 -13.11 -31.15 -17.05
CA ALA A 166 -11.78 -30.57 -17.22
C ALA A 166 -11.66 -29.96 -18.63
N ALA A 167 -11.60 -28.66 -18.71
CA ALA A 167 -11.18 -27.99 -19.94
C ALA A 167 -9.68 -28.24 -20.08
N GLY A 168 -9.27 -28.80 -21.21
CA GLY A 168 -7.86 -29.01 -21.50
C GLY A 168 -7.08 -27.69 -21.43
N PRO A 169 -5.77 -27.76 -21.24
CA PRO A 169 -4.94 -26.57 -21.15
C PRO A 169 -5.09 -25.75 -22.46
N SER A 170 -5.48 -24.51 -22.37
CA SER A 170 -5.41 -23.58 -23.50
C SER A 170 -3.95 -23.30 -23.77
N GLY A 171 -3.51 -23.61 -24.98
CA GLY A 171 -2.11 -23.66 -25.36
C GLY A 171 -1.43 -22.34 -25.68
N ASP A 172 -1.96 -21.20 -25.24
CA ASP A 172 -1.28 -19.91 -25.45
C ASP A 172 -0.48 -19.51 -24.20
N ARG A 173 0.82 -19.77 -24.27
CA ARG A 173 1.77 -19.15 -23.35
C ARG A 173 1.71 -17.63 -23.54
N PRO A 174 1.68 -16.84 -22.43
CA PRO A 174 1.77 -15.40 -22.55
C PRO A 174 3.01 -15.05 -23.37
N LEU A 175 2.85 -14.16 -24.34
CA LEU A 175 3.97 -13.60 -25.10
C LEU A 175 4.95 -13.00 -24.07
N VAL A 176 6.07 -13.66 -23.88
CA VAL A 176 7.21 -13.09 -23.16
C VAL A 176 7.83 -12.08 -24.11
N VAL A 177 7.38 -10.83 -24.03
CA VAL A 177 8.10 -9.74 -24.68
C VAL A 177 9.43 -9.62 -23.94
N ALA A 178 10.54 -9.86 -24.63
CA ALA A 178 11.86 -9.63 -24.06
C ALA A 178 11.91 -8.17 -23.56
N PRO A 179 12.42 -7.92 -22.34
CA PRO A 179 12.52 -6.57 -21.83
C PRO A 179 13.37 -5.74 -22.80
N LEU A 180 12.79 -4.66 -23.33
CA LEU A 180 13.54 -3.67 -24.11
C LEU A 180 14.52 -3.02 -23.15
N LYS A 181 15.82 -3.05 -23.50
CA LYS A 181 16.84 -2.37 -22.72
C LYS A 181 16.52 -0.87 -22.67
N LEU A 182 16.54 -0.30 -21.46
CA LEU A 182 16.24 1.10 -21.26
C LEU A 182 17.34 1.96 -21.90
N GLU A 183 16.95 2.90 -22.74
CA GLU A 183 17.88 3.90 -23.27
C GLU A 183 17.91 5.14 -22.39
N LEU A 184 19.10 5.56 -21.97
CA LEU A 184 19.25 6.78 -21.20
C LEU A 184 18.99 8.00 -22.07
N PRO A 185 18.07 8.92 -21.66
CA PRO A 185 17.91 10.18 -22.36
C PRO A 185 19.16 11.07 -22.18
N ASP A 186 19.35 12.00 -23.11
CA ASP A 186 20.53 12.89 -23.10
C ASP A 186 20.67 13.70 -21.83
N LEU A 187 19.54 14.07 -21.21
CA LEU A 187 19.54 14.81 -19.93
C LEU A 187 20.24 14.03 -18.80
N VAL A 188 20.26 12.70 -18.86
CA VAL A 188 20.89 11.81 -17.87
C VAL A 188 22.28 11.39 -18.32
N ARG A 189 22.44 11.09 -19.63
CA ARG A 189 23.73 10.64 -20.18
C ARG A 189 24.87 11.62 -19.98
N HIS A 190 24.57 12.91 -19.95
CA HIS A 190 25.54 14.00 -19.78
C HIS A 190 25.44 14.71 -18.44
N ALA A 191 24.65 14.17 -17.50
CA ALA A 191 24.49 14.76 -16.17
C ALA A 191 25.79 14.70 -15.36
N LYS A 192 26.11 15.79 -14.67
CA LYS A 192 27.25 15.91 -13.77
C LYS A 192 26.83 15.91 -12.29
N ARG A 193 25.59 16.27 -12.02
CA ARG A 193 25.00 16.33 -10.66
C ARG A 193 23.58 15.76 -10.68
N PRO A 194 23.43 14.46 -11.02
CA PRO A 194 22.13 13.81 -11.08
C PRO A 194 21.62 13.46 -9.69
N LEU A 195 20.31 13.54 -9.53
CA LEU A 195 19.55 13.05 -8.39
C LEU A 195 18.68 11.88 -8.80
N LEU A 196 18.82 10.74 -8.13
CA LEU A 196 17.84 9.65 -8.17
C LEU A 196 16.87 9.78 -7.00
N VAL A 197 15.60 9.71 -7.32
CA VAL A 197 14.48 9.80 -6.39
C VAL A 197 13.73 8.47 -6.41
N VAL A 198 13.87 7.65 -5.33
CA VAL A 198 13.20 6.34 -5.22
C VAL A 198 11.96 6.45 -4.34
N GLY A 199 10.78 6.33 -4.94
CA GLY A 199 9.48 6.36 -4.24
C GLY A 199 9.09 5.02 -3.64
N GLN A 200 7.80 4.90 -3.26
CA GLN A 200 7.26 3.64 -2.75
C GLN A 200 7.58 2.49 -3.72
N TRP A 201 8.19 1.44 -3.20
CA TRP A 201 8.63 0.27 -3.97
C TRP A 201 7.74 -0.93 -3.70
N ASN A 202 7.23 -1.54 -4.76
CA ASN A 202 6.47 -2.77 -4.63
C ASN A 202 7.46 -3.95 -4.49
N PRO A 203 7.38 -4.76 -3.42
CA PRO A 203 8.29 -5.91 -3.23
C PRO A 203 8.30 -6.90 -4.40
N SER A 204 7.21 -6.99 -5.17
CA SER A 204 7.15 -7.85 -6.37
C SER A 204 8.12 -7.43 -7.48
N TRP A 205 8.63 -6.20 -7.43
CA TRP A 205 9.54 -5.71 -8.47
C TRP A 205 10.97 -6.22 -8.31
N GLY A 206 11.36 -6.66 -7.12
CA GLY A 206 12.71 -7.11 -6.79
C GLY A 206 13.47 -6.15 -5.88
N ASP A 207 14.70 -6.50 -5.54
CA ASP A 207 15.55 -5.72 -4.63
C ASP A 207 16.25 -4.57 -5.36
N ALA A 208 15.88 -3.34 -5.01
CA ALA A 208 16.45 -2.11 -5.58
C ALA A 208 17.84 -1.76 -5.03
N GLU A 209 18.21 -2.25 -3.83
CA GLU A 209 19.39 -1.80 -3.10
C GLU A 209 20.71 -1.96 -3.88
N PRO A 210 21.00 -3.10 -4.54
CA PRO A 210 22.27 -3.26 -5.27
C PRO A 210 22.47 -2.21 -6.36
N ALA A 211 21.44 -1.91 -7.14
CA ALA A 211 21.50 -0.94 -8.22
C ALA A 211 21.62 0.50 -7.69
N VAL A 212 20.94 0.81 -6.58
CA VAL A 212 21.03 2.11 -5.89
C VAL A 212 22.44 2.33 -5.34
N ARG A 213 23.03 1.32 -4.68
CA ARG A 213 24.42 1.41 -4.18
C ARG A 213 25.44 1.58 -5.30
N GLU A 214 25.23 0.94 -6.46
CA GLU A 214 26.10 1.14 -7.61
C GLU A 214 26.01 2.58 -8.15
N LEU A 215 24.81 3.17 -8.22
CA LEU A 215 24.63 4.57 -8.60
C LEU A 215 25.31 5.52 -7.59
N ALA A 216 25.19 5.26 -6.29
CA ALA A 216 25.88 6.04 -5.26
C ALA A 216 27.41 5.93 -5.39
N ARG A 217 27.93 4.71 -5.70
CA ARG A 217 29.36 4.51 -5.99
C ARG A 217 29.82 5.33 -7.20
N LYS A 218 28.96 5.47 -8.21
CA LYS A 218 29.20 6.30 -9.39
C LYS A 218 29.05 7.81 -9.14
N GLY A 219 28.71 8.23 -7.91
CA GLY A 219 28.61 9.64 -7.52
C GLY A 219 27.21 10.27 -7.66
N TRP A 220 26.18 9.46 -7.90
CA TRP A 220 24.80 9.93 -7.95
C TRP A 220 24.28 10.24 -6.56
N MET A 221 23.61 11.37 -6.39
CA MET A 221 22.84 11.64 -5.19
C MET A 221 21.58 10.78 -5.16
N ILE A 222 21.30 10.14 -4.04
CA ILE A 222 20.14 9.26 -3.87
C ILE A 222 19.26 9.80 -2.75
N VAL A 223 17.96 9.98 -3.03
CA VAL A 223 16.97 10.30 -2.00
C VAL A 223 15.84 9.27 -2.02
N ALA A 224 15.38 8.90 -0.83
CA ALA A 224 14.33 7.92 -0.65
C ALA A 224 13.54 8.17 0.63
N GLU A 225 12.52 7.35 0.84
CA GLU A 225 11.70 7.29 2.03
C GLU A 225 11.56 5.81 2.47
N PRO A 226 11.12 5.50 3.70
CA PRO A 226 11.10 4.11 4.18
C PRO A 226 10.31 3.15 3.27
N LEU A 227 9.24 3.62 2.63
CA LEU A 227 8.44 2.80 1.71
C LEU A 227 9.17 2.42 0.40
N SER A 228 10.36 2.96 0.15
CA SER A 228 11.23 2.52 -0.96
C SER A 228 11.85 1.14 -0.74
N GLN A 229 11.71 0.57 0.45
CA GLN A 229 12.37 -0.65 0.93
C GLN A 229 13.90 -0.55 1.01
N LEU A 230 14.48 0.62 0.78
CA LEU A 230 15.92 0.84 0.92
C LEU A 230 16.31 1.00 2.39
N PRO A 231 17.49 0.53 2.80
CA PRO A 231 18.03 0.87 4.11
C PRO A 231 18.44 2.35 4.16
N SER A 232 18.34 2.98 5.32
CA SER A 232 18.58 4.41 5.50
C SER A 232 20.04 4.84 5.24
N ASP A 233 20.97 3.89 5.16
CA ASP A 233 22.38 4.15 4.80
C ASP A 233 22.64 4.12 3.29
N ALA A 234 21.64 3.72 2.48
CA ALA A 234 21.73 3.73 1.02
C ALA A 234 21.19 5.01 0.38
N ALA A 235 20.42 5.84 1.11
CA ALA A 235 19.81 7.06 0.59
C ALA A 235 19.64 8.13 1.66
N GLU A 236 19.61 9.41 1.27
CA GLU A 236 19.17 10.51 2.14
C GLU A 236 17.64 10.52 2.24
N GLN A 237 17.15 10.93 3.39
CA GLN A 237 15.75 11.24 3.55
C GLN A 237 15.45 12.61 2.89
N LEU A 238 14.40 12.66 2.10
CA LEU A 238 14.17 13.78 1.20
C LEU A 238 13.93 15.12 1.92
N GLU A 239 13.19 15.17 3.04
CA GLU A 239 13.00 16.41 3.81
C GLU A 239 14.30 16.88 4.45
N ASP A 240 15.14 15.96 4.96
CA ASP A 240 16.46 16.29 5.51
C ASP A 240 17.37 16.89 4.44
N THR A 241 17.38 16.30 3.25
CA THR A 241 18.13 16.81 2.09
C THR A 241 17.73 18.25 1.76
N LEU A 242 16.44 18.57 1.79
CA LEU A 242 15.94 19.89 1.50
C LEU A 242 16.36 20.93 2.55
N GLU A 243 16.43 20.52 3.81
CA GLU A 243 16.88 21.39 4.92
C GLU A 243 18.41 21.58 4.94
N LEU A 244 19.15 20.52 4.55
CA LEU A 244 20.62 20.60 4.41
C LEU A 244 21.05 21.38 3.15
N GLY A 245 20.11 21.70 2.27
CA GLY A 245 20.36 22.36 0.99
C GLY A 245 20.66 21.36 -0.13
N LEU A 246 19.89 21.48 -1.22
CA LEU A 246 20.19 20.76 -2.46
C LEU A 246 21.39 21.42 -3.16
N PRO A 247 22.30 20.63 -3.71
CA PRO A 247 23.26 21.17 -4.67
C PRO A 247 22.52 21.64 -5.93
N ASP A 248 23.22 22.35 -6.79
CA ASP A 248 22.70 22.73 -8.09
C ASP A 248 22.59 21.49 -8.99
N LEU A 249 21.38 20.92 -9.10
CA LEU A 249 21.09 19.69 -9.83
C LEU A 249 20.94 19.97 -11.33
N ASP A 250 21.47 19.09 -12.18
CA ASP A 250 21.34 19.19 -13.64
C ASP A 250 20.41 18.10 -14.23
N ALA A 251 20.10 17.06 -13.47
CA ALA A 251 19.10 16.06 -13.83
C ALA A 251 18.43 15.47 -12.59
N VAL A 252 17.13 15.16 -12.70
CA VAL A 252 16.37 14.39 -11.70
C VAL A 252 15.77 13.18 -12.38
N VAL A 253 15.97 12.01 -11.80
CA VAL A 253 15.34 10.76 -12.22
C VAL A 253 14.42 10.29 -11.10
N SER A 254 13.15 10.05 -11.39
CA SER A 254 12.23 9.46 -10.42
C SER A 254 11.73 8.09 -10.86
N ILE A 255 11.72 7.16 -9.90
CA ILE A 255 11.26 5.79 -10.09
C ILE A 255 10.50 5.32 -8.85
N GLY A 256 9.51 4.45 -9.02
CA GLY A 256 8.65 3.98 -7.92
C GLY A 256 7.38 4.81 -7.77
N GLY A 257 6.65 4.55 -6.68
CA GLY A 257 5.32 5.13 -6.40
C GLY A 257 5.37 6.45 -5.62
N ALA A 258 4.34 6.66 -4.80
CA ALA A 258 4.09 7.91 -4.09
C ALA A 258 5.15 8.26 -3.02
N TRP A 259 5.17 9.55 -2.68
CA TRP A 259 6.07 10.19 -1.71
C TRP A 259 5.30 10.77 -0.54
N VAL A 260 5.89 10.74 0.64
CA VAL A 260 5.35 11.36 1.86
C VAL A 260 5.67 12.85 1.90
N ALA A 261 6.91 13.23 1.54
CA ALA A 261 7.42 14.61 1.62
C ALA A 261 6.73 15.56 0.61
N LYS A 262 5.83 16.41 1.09
CA LYS A 262 5.13 17.40 0.23
C LYS A 262 6.03 18.53 -0.26
N ASN A 263 6.90 19.05 0.61
CA ASN A 263 7.74 20.22 0.33
C ASN A 263 8.78 19.96 -0.77
N ALA A 264 9.16 18.69 -0.94
CA ALA A 264 10.08 18.27 -1.98
C ALA A 264 9.60 18.61 -3.38
N LYS A 265 8.30 18.45 -3.63
CA LYS A 265 7.70 18.75 -4.94
C LYS A 265 7.92 20.19 -5.37
N ALA A 266 7.84 21.13 -4.42
CA ALA A 266 8.05 22.55 -4.71
C ALA A 266 9.52 22.89 -4.99
N LYS A 267 10.45 22.30 -4.23
CA LYS A 267 11.88 22.58 -4.34
C LYS A 267 12.56 21.90 -5.55
N LEU A 268 12.01 20.80 -6.06
CA LEU A 268 12.48 20.15 -7.29
C LEU A 268 11.77 20.67 -8.55
N ARG A 269 10.84 21.62 -8.39
CA ARG A 269 10.15 22.25 -9.54
C ARG A 269 11.15 22.94 -10.45
N GLY A 270 11.03 22.65 -11.75
CA GLY A 270 11.89 23.25 -12.78
C GLY A 270 13.20 22.49 -13.04
N CYS A 271 13.56 21.48 -12.23
CA CYS A 271 14.69 20.60 -12.55
C CYS A 271 14.36 19.76 -13.80
N ARG A 272 15.36 19.53 -14.67
CA ARG A 272 15.20 18.62 -15.82
C ARG A 272 14.89 17.22 -15.31
N HIS A 273 13.72 16.67 -15.65
CA HIS A 273 13.16 15.50 -14.99
C HIS A 273 12.86 14.37 -15.99
N TRP A 274 13.33 13.17 -15.64
CA TRP A 274 12.99 11.92 -16.30
C TRP A 274 12.21 11.02 -15.34
N VAL A 275 11.02 10.57 -15.75
CA VAL A 275 10.16 9.67 -14.96
C VAL A 275 10.18 8.27 -15.56
N ILE A 276 10.35 7.26 -14.72
CA ILE A 276 10.34 5.85 -15.10
C ILE A 276 9.23 5.13 -14.34
N GLY A 277 8.46 4.32 -15.03
CA GLY A 277 7.43 3.47 -14.42
C GLY A 277 6.82 2.47 -15.40
N PRO A 278 5.99 1.53 -14.93
CA PRO A 278 5.57 0.39 -15.76
C PRO A 278 4.42 0.70 -16.72
N ARG A 279 3.72 1.83 -16.55
CA ARG A 279 2.55 2.17 -17.37
C ARG A 279 2.18 3.65 -17.35
N ASP A 280 1.38 4.08 -18.31
CA ASP A 280 0.78 5.40 -18.39
C ASP A 280 -0.45 5.53 -17.44
N PRO A 281 -0.72 6.74 -16.87
CA PRO A 281 0.10 7.94 -16.93
C PRO A 281 1.26 7.91 -15.92
N LEU A 282 2.45 8.34 -16.32
CA LEU A 282 3.54 8.61 -15.39
C LEU A 282 3.39 10.03 -14.83
N PRO A 283 3.37 10.21 -13.48
CA PRO A 283 3.06 11.48 -12.87
C PRO A 283 4.19 12.50 -13.08
N ASP A 284 3.84 13.74 -13.41
CA ASP A 284 4.76 14.87 -13.36
C ASP A 284 4.69 15.54 -11.98
N LEU A 285 5.39 14.99 -11.01
CA LEU A 285 5.36 15.46 -9.63
C LEU A 285 5.98 16.84 -9.43
N PHE A 286 6.87 17.27 -10.33
CA PHE A 286 7.65 18.50 -10.19
C PHE A 286 7.26 19.54 -11.25
N GLY A 287 6.34 19.24 -12.15
CA GLY A 287 5.91 20.14 -13.23
C GLY A 287 7.02 20.41 -14.26
N SER A 288 7.93 19.45 -14.48
CA SER A 288 9.15 19.64 -15.27
C SER A 288 9.63 18.42 -16.02
N VAL A 289 8.76 17.42 -16.23
CA VAL A 289 9.11 16.19 -16.96
C VAL A 289 9.48 16.49 -18.40
N GLN A 290 10.70 16.11 -18.78
CA GLN A 290 11.23 16.20 -20.14
C GLN A 290 11.26 14.84 -20.84
N SER A 291 11.33 13.75 -20.09
CA SER A 291 11.35 12.39 -20.64
C SER A 291 10.51 11.44 -19.79
N ARG A 292 9.87 10.47 -20.45
CA ARG A 292 9.13 9.38 -19.84
C ARG A 292 9.57 8.06 -20.42
N SER A 293 9.79 7.05 -19.57
CA SER A 293 10.09 5.69 -20.03
C SER A 293 9.17 4.69 -19.36
N TYR A 294 8.57 3.84 -20.16
CA TYR A 294 7.68 2.78 -19.71
C TYR A 294 8.46 1.48 -19.63
N ALA A 295 8.86 1.11 -18.43
CA ALA A 295 9.64 -0.09 -18.20
C ALA A 295 9.33 -0.66 -16.82
N HIS A 296 9.60 -1.95 -16.62
CA HIS A 296 9.54 -2.55 -15.30
C HIS A 296 10.53 -1.85 -14.37
N PRO A 297 10.11 -1.34 -13.19
CA PRO A 297 10.96 -0.47 -12.37
C PRO A 297 12.31 -1.08 -11.99
N TYR A 298 12.33 -2.35 -11.61
CA TYR A 298 13.57 -3.05 -11.26
C TYR A 298 14.55 -3.16 -12.44
N ASP A 299 14.06 -3.58 -13.62
CA ASP A 299 14.89 -3.72 -14.82
C ASP A 299 15.43 -2.36 -15.27
N ALA A 300 14.57 -1.32 -15.21
CA ALA A 300 14.96 0.04 -15.53
C ALA A 300 16.03 0.59 -14.57
N LEU A 301 15.92 0.28 -13.28
CA LEU A 301 16.90 0.71 -12.28
C LEU A 301 18.25 0.02 -12.48
N LYS A 302 18.25 -1.27 -12.84
CA LYS A 302 19.47 -2.00 -13.21
C LYS A 302 20.10 -1.42 -14.48
N ASP A 303 19.32 -1.23 -15.54
CA ASP A 303 19.80 -0.63 -16.79
C ASP A 303 20.37 0.77 -16.56
N LEU A 304 19.73 1.57 -15.68
CA LEU A 304 20.25 2.87 -15.29
C LEU A 304 21.60 2.72 -14.55
N ALA A 305 21.70 1.80 -13.59
CA ALA A 305 22.93 1.57 -12.84
C ALA A 305 24.08 1.12 -13.75
N ASP A 306 23.80 0.27 -14.72
CA ASP A 306 24.80 -0.23 -15.68
C ASP A 306 25.31 0.89 -16.62
N GLN A 307 24.40 1.71 -17.15
CA GLN A 307 24.69 2.69 -18.19
C GLN A 307 25.04 4.10 -17.65
N ALA A 308 24.73 4.40 -16.38
CA ALA A 308 24.94 5.72 -15.79
C ALA A 308 26.44 6.13 -15.84
N PRO A 309 26.73 7.42 -16.13
CA PRO A 309 28.10 7.92 -16.08
C PRO A 309 28.70 7.80 -14.67
N ASP A 310 29.98 7.42 -14.62
CA ASP A 310 30.78 7.45 -13.39
C ASP A 310 31.31 8.88 -13.22
N LEU A 311 30.95 9.54 -12.11
CA LEU A 311 31.28 10.92 -11.82
C LEU A 311 32.57 11.05 -10.98
N GLY A 312 33.23 9.91 -10.69
CA GLY A 312 34.56 9.84 -10.10
C GLY A 312 34.64 10.07 -8.59
N SER A 313 33.52 10.42 -7.92
CA SER A 313 33.50 10.62 -6.47
C SER A 313 32.25 9.96 -5.88
N PRO A 314 32.40 8.85 -5.14
CA PRO A 314 31.28 8.20 -4.50
C PRO A 314 30.50 9.17 -3.62
N TRP A 315 29.16 9.10 -3.72
CA TRP A 315 28.27 9.86 -2.87
C TRP A 315 27.89 9.06 -1.62
N ALA A 316 27.77 9.74 -0.49
CA ALA A 316 27.30 9.16 0.76
C ALA A 316 26.17 10.00 1.36
N PRO A 317 25.15 9.36 1.93
CA PRO A 317 24.03 10.09 2.53
C PRO A 317 24.47 10.92 3.72
N ARG A 318 23.99 12.16 3.74
CA ARG A 318 24.13 13.07 4.89
C ARG A 318 22.98 12.81 5.85
N ARG A 319 23.21 12.97 7.13
CA ARG A 319 22.18 12.84 8.15
C ARG A 319 22.12 14.12 9.00
N ARG A 320 20.94 14.57 9.27
CA ARG A 320 20.69 15.65 10.20
C ARG A 320 20.35 15.10 11.57
N SER A 321 21.02 15.58 12.63
CA SER A 321 20.63 15.19 13.99
C SER A 321 19.26 15.74 14.32
N ALA A 322 18.40 14.87 14.85
CA ALA A 322 17.12 15.31 15.38
C ALA A 322 17.32 16.13 16.65
N ALA A 323 16.53 17.20 16.82
CA ALA A 323 16.45 17.90 18.09
C ALA A 323 15.90 16.97 19.17
N ALA A 324 16.39 17.10 20.40
CA ALA A 324 15.80 16.42 21.54
C ALA A 324 14.36 16.92 21.73
N SER A 325 13.43 15.99 21.87
CA SER A 325 12.05 16.31 22.21
C SER A 325 11.75 15.86 23.63
N GLU A 326 11.17 16.75 24.43
CA GLU A 326 10.81 16.50 25.81
C GLU A 326 9.37 15.98 25.92
N GLY A 327 9.12 15.17 26.97
CA GLY A 327 7.79 14.69 27.32
C GLY A 327 7.27 13.56 26.45
N TRP A 328 6.07 13.09 26.79
CA TRP A 328 5.37 12.00 26.11
C TRP A 328 4.44 12.56 25.03
N GLN A 329 4.85 12.49 23.79
CA GLN A 329 4.17 13.02 22.61
C GLN A 329 4.47 12.15 21.38
N ASP A 330 3.83 12.38 20.26
CA ASP A 330 3.87 11.50 19.09
C ASP A 330 5.30 11.12 18.65
N MET A 331 6.22 12.08 18.59
CA MET A 331 7.62 11.80 18.20
C MET A 331 8.33 10.87 19.21
N ALA A 332 8.09 11.07 20.51
CA ALA A 332 8.67 10.23 21.55
C ALA A 332 8.14 8.79 21.47
N VAL A 333 6.83 8.65 21.24
CA VAL A 333 6.18 7.35 21.00
C VAL A 333 6.80 6.63 19.81
N HIS A 334 6.87 7.27 18.65
CA HIS A 334 7.43 6.65 17.45
C HIS A 334 8.90 6.28 17.61
N ARG A 335 9.68 7.11 18.31
CA ARG A 335 11.08 6.81 18.66
C ARG A 335 11.20 5.59 19.57
N ALA A 336 10.37 5.52 20.61
CA ALA A 336 10.36 4.39 21.53
C ALA A 336 10.01 3.07 20.80
N ILE A 337 9.06 3.10 19.87
CA ILE A 337 8.71 1.95 19.03
C ILE A 337 9.90 1.56 18.14
N ALA A 338 10.49 2.52 17.40
CA ALA A 338 11.60 2.26 16.49
C ALA A 338 12.80 1.57 17.17
N GLN A 339 13.08 1.93 18.43
CA GLN A 339 14.16 1.35 19.23
C GLN A 339 13.90 -0.10 19.71
N LYS A 340 12.65 -0.56 19.64
CA LYS A 340 12.24 -1.88 20.17
C LYS A 340 11.94 -2.92 19.10
N ILE A 341 11.87 -2.54 17.84
CA ILE A 341 11.54 -3.44 16.73
C ILE A 341 12.82 -3.97 16.09
N SER A 342 12.89 -5.29 15.93
CA SER A 342 14.00 -6.00 15.28
C SER A 342 13.80 -6.16 13.77
N SER A 343 14.85 -6.56 13.07
CA SER A 343 14.93 -6.64 11.60
C SER A 343 14.01 -7.66 10.95
N ASP A 344 13.44 -8.58 11.71
CA ASP A 344 12.53 -9.63 11.22
C ASP A 344 11.07 -9.17 11.13
N TRP A 345 10.75 -7.94 11.54
CA TRP A 345 9.40 -7.39 11.52
C TRP A 345 9.05 -6.70 10.20
N ASP A 346 7.76 -6.75 9.89
CA ASP A 346 7.12 -5.90 8.90
C ASP A 346 6.41 -4.74 9.61
N LEU A 347 6.70 -3.51 9.18
CA LEU A 347 6.08 -2.30 9.75
C LEU A 347 5.08 -1.71 8.76
N HIS A 348 3.83 -1.67 9.17
CA HIS A 348 2.77 -0.95 8.46
C HIS A 348 2.56 0.43 9.07
N TRP A 349 2.51 1.44 8.24
CA TRP A 349 2.38 2.84 8.66
C TRP A 349 1.04 3.41 8.25
N GLY A 350 0.28 3.84 9.25
CA GLY A 350 -0.93 4.60 9.04
C GLY A 350 -0.67 5.93 8.34
N ASN A 351 -1.60 6.34 7.51
CA ASN A 351 -1.57 7.65 6.87
C ASN A 351 -1.69 8.80 7.90
N SER A 352 -1.57 10.04 7.46
CA SER A 352 -1.52 11.24 8.30
C SER A 352 -0.17 11.40 9.03
N THR A 353 -0.13 11.46 10.36
CA THR A 353 1.09 11.70 11.13
C THR A 353 1.99 10.48 11.28
N PRO A 354 1.50 9.24 11.47
CA PRO A 354 2.38 8.08 11.68
C PRO A 354 3.44 7.88 10.60
N ILE A 355 3.04 7.87 9.33
CA ILE A 355 4.01 7.71 8.22
C ILE A 355 5.02 8.87 8.14
N ARG A 356 4.66 10.08 8.59
CA ARG A 356 5.56 11.24 8.60
C ARG A 356 6.61 11.11 9.70
N TYR A 357 6.22 10.65 10.89
CA TYR A 357 7.17 10.32 11.95
C TYR A 357 8.09 9.18 11.53
N ALA A 358 7.53 8.12 10.90
CA ALA A 358 8.32 7.03 10.36
C ALA A 358 9.37 7.53 9.35
N ASN A 359 8.97 8.39 8.41
CA ASN A 359 9.85 8.98 7.42
C ASN A 359 10.99 9.76 8.06
N PHE A 360 10.69 10.62 9.03
CA PHE A 360 11.68 11.40 9.75
C PHE A 360 12.68 10.51 10.51
N LEU A 361 12.19 9.52 11.27
CA LEU A 361 13.03 8.63 12.08
C LEU A 361 13.85 7.66 11.22
N TRP A 362 13.35 7.28 10.04
CA TRP A 362 14.13 6.51 9.07
C TRP A 362 15.34 7.32 8.58
N GLY A 363 15.17 8.60 8.26
CA GLY A 363 16.27 9.49 7.92
C GLY A 363 17.32 9.62 9.03
N GLN A 364 16.91 9.48 10.30
CA GLN A 364 17.82 9.45 11.46
C GLN A 364 18.53 8.10 11.64
N GLY A 365 18.22 7.08 10.84
CA GLY A 365 18.80 5.75 10.95
C GLY A 365 18.35 4.96 12.18
N LEU A 366 17.14 5.23 12.70
CA LEU A 366 16.66 4.59 13.93
C LEU A 366 16.05 3.20 13.71
N TYR A 367 15.75 2.83 12.48
CA TYR A 367 15.23 1.48 12.18
C TYR A 367 16.37 0.53 11.84
N ALA A 368 16.28 -0.70 12.35
CA ALA A 368 17.24 -1.75 12.02
C ALA A 368 17.19 -2.08 10.51
N PRO A 369 18.33 -2.34 9.87
CA PRO A 369 18.35 -2.83 8.49
C PRO A 369 17.56 -4.13 8.36
N GLY A 370 16.83 -4.31 7.24
CA GLY A 370 16.03 -5.51 6.97
C GLY A 370 14.57 -5.43 7.41
N ILE A 371 14.17 -4.40 8.15
CA ILE A 371 12.76 -4.09 8.38
C ILE A 371 12.12 -3.73 7.03
N ARG A 372 10.98 -4.37 6.70
CA ARG A 372 10.18 -3.97 5.55
C ARG A 372 9.13 -2.95 5.96
N HIS A 373 8.98 -1.90 5.17
CA HIS A 373 8.07 -0.80 5.47
C HIS A 373 6.92 -0.76 4.46
N PHE A 374 5.68 -0.77 4.96
CA PHE A 374 4.46 -0.76 4.15
C PHE A 374 3.52 0.39 4.54
N GLY A 375 2.63 0.75 3.62
CA GLY A 375 1.59 1.74 3.87
C GLY A 375 0.71 1.96 2.65
N ASN A 376 -0.56 2.31 2.87
CA ASN A 376 -1.52 2.62 1.83
C ASN A 376 -1.28 4.04 1.31
N ARG A 377 -0.26 4.21 0.44
CA ARG A 377 0.17 5.52 -0.07
C ARG A 377 -0.20 5.77 -1.53
N GLY A 378 -0.87 4.85 -2.19
CA GLY A 378 -1.41 5.08 -3.53
C GLY A 378 -2.37 6.26 -3.56
N VAL A 379 -3.41 6.22 -2.72
CA VAL A 379 -4.38 7.32 -2.55
C VAL A 379 -4.30 7.99 -1.18
N SER A 380 -3.60 7.40 -0.24
CA SER A 380 -3.35 7.95 1.10
C SER A 380 -4.61 8.14 1.96
N GLY A 381 -5.62 7.28 1.80
CA GLY A 381 -6.81 7.22 2.64
C GLY A 381 -6.49 6.77 4.06
N ILE A 382 -7.42 7.02 4.99
CA ILE A 382 -7.32 6.49 6.37
C ILE A 382 -8.09 5.17 6.54
N ASP A 383 -8.77 4.72 5.52
CA ASP A 383 -9.51 3.46 5.44
C ASP A 383 -8.59 2.28 5.13
N GLY A 384 -9.02 1.07 5.49
CA GLY A 384 -8.41 -0.19 5.12
C GLY A 384 -7.00 -0.47 5.66
N GLN A 385 -6.47 0.34 6.57
CA GLN A 385 -5.08 0.21 7.03
C GLN A 385 -4.86 -1.01 7.91
N THR A 386 -5.80 -1.27 8.84
CA THR A 386 -5.78 -2.46 9.69
C THR A 386 -6.02 -3.72 8.85
N SER A 387 -6.97 -3.66 7.93
CA SER A 387 -7.30 -4.76 7.02
C SER A 387 -6.11 -5.12 6.11
N THR A 388 -5.40 -4.12 5.56
CA THR A 388 -4.19 -4.33 4.76
C THR A 388 -3.07 -4.97 5.59
N ALA A 389 -2.85 -4.52 6.82
CA ALA A 389 -1.83 -5.09 7.70
C ALA A 389 -2.16 -6.54 8.11
N LEU A 390 -3.44 -6.85 8.37
CA LEU A 390 -3.90 -8.22 8.62
C LEU A 390 -3.65 -9.12 7.41
N GLY A 391 -4.02 -8.68 6.22
CA GLY A 391 -3.78 -9.43 4.97
C GLY A 391 -2.28 -9.63 4.69
N SER A 392 -1.46 -8.63 4.97
CA SER A 392 -0.01 -8.71 4.84
C SER A 392 0.58 -9.78 5.76
N MET A 393 0.25 -9.74 7.05
CA MET A 393 0.70 -10.73 8.01
C MET A 393 0.20 -12.14 7.66
N TRP A 394 -1.08 -12.24 7.28
CA TRP A 394 -1.69 -13.51 6.88
C TRP A 394 -0.95 -14.21 5.73
N ALA A 395 -0.51 -13.45 4.73
CA ALA A 395 0.19 -14.01 3.58
C ALA A 395 1.70 -14.20 3.81
N SER A 396 2.36 -13.28 4.51
CA SER A 396 3.81 -13.33 4.72
C SER A 396 4.24 -14.24 5.88
N GLN A 397 3.34 -14.47 6.85
CA GLN A 397 3.62 -15.16 8.12
C GLN A 397 4.76 -14.51 8.93
N ARG A 398 5.11 -13.26 8.63
CA ARG A 398 6.13 -12.50 9.37
C ARG A 398 5.50 -11.74 10.52
N PRO A 399 6.21 -11.55 11.65
CA PRO A 399 5.75 -10.64 12.69
C PRO A 399 5.45 -9.26 12.09
N THR A 400 4.26 -8.72 12.36
CA THR A 400 3.79 -7.48 11.75
C THR A 400 3.28 -6.52 12.80
N LEU A 401 3.73 -5.27 12.74
CA LEU A 401 3.27 -4.16 13.56
C LEU A 401 2.65 -3.09 12.66
N LEU A 402 1.40 -2.73 12.92
CA LEU A 402 0.77 -1.53 12.40
C LEU A 402 0.90 -0.39 13.42
N VAL A 403 1.40 0.76 13.00
CA VAL A 403 1.34 2.02 13.77
C VAL A 403 0.39 2.97 13.07
N THR A 404 -0.73 3.30 13.69
CA THR A 404 -1.80 4.09 13.09
C THR A 404 -2.42 5.08 14.08
N GLY A 405 -3.22 6.03 13.58
CA GLY A 405 -4.01 6.92 14.42
C GLY A 405 -5.36 6.31 14.79
N GLU A 406 -5.96 6.81 15.88
CA GLU A 406 -7.23 6.29 16.39
C GLU A 406 -8.40 6.46 15.43
N LEU A 407 -8.42 7.55 14.64
CA LEU A 407 -9.48 7.76 13.64
C LEU A 407 -9.42 6.71 12.53
N SER A 408 -8.22 6.37 12.09
CA SER A 408 -8.02 5.34 11.06
C SER A 408 -8.40 3.95 11.57
N PHE A 409 -8.01 3.60 12.79
CA PHE A 409 -8.37 2.33 13.41
C PHE A 409 -9.90 2.20 13.57
N LEU A 410 -10.56 3.25 14.08
CA LEU A 410 -12.02 3.26 14.22
C LEU A 410 -12.75 3.23 12.86
N TYR A 411 -12.18 3.86 11.83
CA TYR A 411 -12.77 3.88 10.50
C TYR A 411 -12.69 2.53 9.79
N ASP A 412 -11.70 1.70 10.11
CA ASP A 412 -11.53 0.32 9.59
C ASP A 412 -12.15 -0.73 10.53
N GLY A 413 -13.29 -0.41 11.12
CA GLY A 413 -13.98 -1.26 12.11
C GLY A 413 -14.48 -2.61 11.60
N GLY A 414 -14.45 -2.84 10.28
CA GLY A 414 -14.78 -4.13 9.65
C GLY A 414 -13.61 -5.12 9.62
N ALA A 415 -12.40 -4.68 9.93
CA ALA A 415 -11.18 -5.50 9.78
C ALA A 415 -11.20 -6.81 10.59
N GLY A 416 -11.81 -6.78 11.77
CA GLY A 416 -11.97 -7.95 12.65
C GLY A 416 -13.17 -8.84 12.36
N LEU A 417 -14.02 -8.51 11.39
CA LEU A 417 -15.22 -9.30 11.04
C LEU A 417 -14.86 -10.50 10.13
N ALA A 418 -13.80 -11.22 10.49
CA ALA A 418 -13.33 -12.42 9.84
C ALA A 418 -14.00 -13.66 10.46
N TYR A 419 -14.26 -14.68 9.64
CA TYR A 419 -14.82 -15.95 10.11
C TYR A 419 -13.77 -16.80 10.84
N ASP A 420 -12.58 -16.92 10.26
CA ASP A 420 -11.47 -17.63 10.87
C ASP A 420 -10.69 -16.73 11.82
N ALA A 421 -9.84 -17.33 12.65
CA ALA A 421 -9.01 -16.61 13.60
C ALA A 421 -8.15 -15.53 12.90
N LEU A 422 -8.07 -14.36 13.51
CA LEU A 422 -7.21 -13.28 13.03
C LEU A 422 -5.72 -13.66 13.17
N PRO A 423 -4.86 -13.24 12.24
CA PRO A 423 -3.42 -13.25 12.45
C PRO A 423 -3.02 -12.49 13.71
N ALA A 424 -1.91 -12.87 14.33
CA ALA A 424 -1.42 -12.25 15.57
C ALA A 424 -0.86 -10.82 15.37
N LEU A 425 -1.52 -10.00 14.56
CA LEU A 425 -1.16 -8.61 14.26
C LEU A 425 -1.02 -7.79 15.54
N LYS A 426 0.07 -7.03 15.63
CA LYS A 426 0.25 -6.01 16.66
C LYS A 426 -0.14 -4.65 16.10
N VAL A 427 -0.98 -3.92 16.80
CA VAL A 427 -1.42 -2.59 16.41
C VAL A 427 -1.09 -1.60 17.52
N VAL A 428 -0.24 -0.64 17.24
CA VAL A 428 -0.09 0.54 18.08
C VAL A 428 -1.00 1.63 17.52
N VAL A 429 -1.92 2.08 18.36
CA VAL A 429 -2.82 3.20 18.05
C VAL A 429 -2.31 4.44 18.79
N VAL A 430 -1.82 5.43 18.04
CA VAL A 430 -1.45 6.73 18.61
C VAL A 430 -2.70 7.60 18.68
N ASN A 431 -3.24 7.78 19.89
CA ASN A 431 -4.44 8.57 20.14
C ASN A 431 -4.06 9.97 20.63
N ASN A 432 -4.04 10.90 19.71
CA ASN A 432 -3.84 12.32 19.97
C ASN A 432 -5.16 13.14 19.87
N GLN A 433 -6.29 12.45 20.03
CA GLN A 433 -7.65 12.99 20.12
C GLN A 433 -8.14 13.72 18.87
N GLY A 434 -7.72 13.26 17.67
CA GLY A 434 -8.22 13.80 16.41
C GLY A 434 -7.22 13.80 15.27
N GLY A 435 -7.59 14.47 14.18
CA GLY A 435 -6.76 14.61 12.99
C GLY A 435 -5.64 15.63 13.17
N GLN A 436 -4.60 15.26 13.90
CA GLN A 436 -3.47 16.14 14.26
C GLN A 436 -2.78 16.80 13.07
N ILE A 437 -2.74 16.15 11.92
CA ILE A 437 -2.13 16.68 10.69
C ILE A 437 -2.71 18.03 10.29
N PHE A 438 -3.99 18.30 10.56
CA PHE A 438 -4.64 19.55 10.19
C PHE A 438 -4.17 20.74 11.00
N GLN A 439 -3.57 20.54 12.19
CA GLN A 439 -2.92 21.60 12.95
C GLN A 439 -1.61 22.08 12.29
N TRP A 440 -0.97 21.22 11.49
CA TRP A 440 0.27 21.55 10.79
C TRP A 440 0.05 22.34 9.49
N ILE A 441 -1.21 22.42 9.04
CA ILE A 441 -1.60 23.06 7.77
C ILE A 441 -2.23 24.41 8.07
N GLU A 442 -1.72 25.49 7.48
CA GLU A 442 -2.14 26.86 7.76
C GLU A 442 -3.62 27.12 7.44
N GLY A 443 -4.12 26.63 6.30
CA GLY A 443 -5.52 26.84 5.89
C GLY A 443 -6.54 26.34 6.92
N PRO A 444 -6.56 25.05 7.30
CA PRO A 444 -7.42 24.54 8.36
C PRO A 444 -7.24 25.27 9.69
N ARG A 445 -5.98 25.58 10.07
CA ARG A 445 -5.66 26.27 11.32
C ARG A 445 -6.24 27.67 11.38
N ALA A 446 -6.13 28.44 10.30
CA ALA A 446 -6.63 29.82 10.21
C ALA A 446 -8.16 29.91 10.03
N SER A 447 -8.84 28.80 9.72
CA SER A 447 -10.25 28.79 9.34
C SER A 447 -11.24 29.03 10.50
N GLY A 448 -10.81 28.85 11.75
CA GLY A 448 -11.69 28.81 12.93
C GLY A 448 -12.56 27.54 13.02
N LEU A 449 -12.40 26.59 12.09
CA LEU A 449 -13.18 25.34 12.00
C LEU A 449 -12.35 24.09 12.30
N LEU A 450 -11.12 24.27 12.81
CA LEU A 450 -10.14 23.21 12.97
C LEU A 450 -10.67 22.02 13.75
N ASP A 451 -11.16 22.27 14.97
CA ASP A 451 -11.50 21.17 15.89
C ASP A 451 -12.68 20.33 15.43
N ARG A 452 -13.70 20.96 14.85
CA ARG A 452 -14.92 20.28 14.44
C ARG A 452 -14.81 19.69 13.04
N ASN A 453 -14.43 20.49 12.06
CA ASN A 453 -14.62 20.16 10.65
C ASN A 453 -13.40 19.50 10.01
N PHE A 454 -12.20 19.75 10.56
CA PHE A 454 -10.96 19.18 10.05
C PHE A 454 -10.33 18.18 11.03
N GLY A 455 -10.05 18.61 12.26
CA GLY A 455 -9.41 17.80 13.28
C GLY A 455 -10.30 16.72 13.88
N PHE A 456 -11.63 16.87 13.80
CA PHE A 456 -12.57 15.94 14.42
C PHE A 456 -12.19 15.63 15.88
N ARG A 457 -11.96 16.68 16.69
CA ARG A 457 -11.54 16.55 18.09
C ARG A 457 -12.53 15.73 18.93
N HIS A 458 -12.01 14.77 19.69
CA HIS A 458 -12.83 13.89 20.53
C HIS A 458 -12.08 13.42 21.78
N ARG A 459 -12.78 12.68 22.65
CA ARG A 459 -12.22 12.05 23.87
C ARG A 459 -12.49 10.55 23.90
N ARG A 460 -12.55 9.91 22.74
CA ARG A 460 -12.80 8.48 22.62
C ARG A 460 -11.51 7.70 22.78
N ASN A 461 -11.60 6.48 23.31
CA ASN A 461 -10.56 5.45 23.17
C ASN A 461 -11.04 4.38 22.19
N VAL A 462 -10.12 3.52 21.78
CA VAL A 462 -10.42 2.44 20.83
C VAL A 462 -10.70 1.10 21.50
N GLY A 463 -10.64 0.99 22.84
CA GLY A 463 -10.68 -0.27 23.56
C GLY A 463 -11.87 -1.14 23.21
N ALA A 464 -13.10 -0.63 23.37
CA ALA A 464 -14.31 -1.39 23.03
C ALA A 464 -14.37 -1.82 21.56
N SER A 465 -13.86 -0.98 20.64
CA SER A 465 -13.76 -1.33 19.22
C SER A 465 -12.73 -2.42 18.96
N ALA A 466 -11.58 -2.36 19.63
CA ALA A 466 -10.54 -3.38 19.53
C ALA A 466 -11.02 -4.75 20.03
N GLU A 467 -11.63 -4.77 21.21
CA GLU A 467 -12.18 -5.99 21.80
C GLU A 467 -13.30 -6.60 20.94
N ASN A 468 -14.21 -5.77 20.40
CA ASN A 468 -15.26 -6.23 19.49
C ASN A 468 -14.73 -6.79 18.18
N GLN A 469 -13.55 -6.35 17.74
CA GLN A 469 -12.86 -6.87 16.57
C GLN A 469 -11.95 -8.08 16.90
N GLY A 470 -11.93 -8.57 18.12
CA GLY A 470 -11.16 -9.75 18.53
C GLY A 470 -9.71 -9.48 18.93
N PHE A 471 -9.32 -8.21 19.12
CA PHE A 471 -7.99 -7.86 19.63
C PHE A 471 -7.97 -7.84 21.17
N SER A 472 -6.90 -8.31 21.78
CA SER A 472 -6.61 -7.95 23.16
C SER A 472 -6.22 -6.48 23.24
N TYR A 473 -6.64 -5.79 24.32
CA TYR A 473 -6.45 -4.34 24.44
C TYR A 473 -5.60 -3.97 25.65
N ARG A 474 -4.69 -3.03 25.43
CA ARG A 474 -3.87 -2.36 26.46
C ARG A 474 -3.76 -0.88 26.13
N SER A 475 -3.47 -0.05 27.15
CA SER A 475 -3.24 1.39 26.92
C SER A 475 -2.10 1.91 27.79
N ALA A 476 -1.52 3.05 27.37
CA ALA A 476 -0.52 3.77 28.15
C ALA A 476 -0.58 5.28 27.84
N GLY A 477 -0.40 6.11 28.86
CA GLY A 477 -0.40 7.58 28.76
C GLY A 477 0.96 8.23 29.03
N ASN A 478 2.00 7.44 29.30
CA ASN A 478 3.36 7.92 29.54
C ASN A 478 4.39 6.82 29.29
N ILE A 479 5.68 7.18 29.33
CA ILE A 479 6.78 6.24 29.04
C ILE A 479 6.85 5.08 30.02
N VAL A 480 6.54 5.28 31.30
CA VAL A 480 6.61 4.22 32.32
C VAL A 480 5.53 3.17 32.06
N GLU A 481 4.31 3.60 31.79
CA GLU A 481 3.20 2.71 31.42
C GLU A 481 3.48 1.99 30.09
N PHE A 482 4.05 2.68 29.10
CA PHE A 482 4.47 2.07 27.84
C PHE A 482 5.50 0.97 28.06
N GLU A 483 6.56 1.23 28.82
CA GLU A 483 7.60 0.24 29.12
C GLU A 483 7.04 -0.98 29.88
N ALA A 484 6.07 -0.78 30.74
CA ALA A 484 5.38 -1.85 31.45
C ALA A 484 4.46 -2.69 30.55
N ALA A 485 3.74 -2.04 29.62
CA ALA A 485 2.78 -2.70 28.73
C ALA A 485 3.44 -3.41 27.53
N TRP A 486 4.54 -2.87 27.02
CA TRP A 486 5.18 -3.32 25.79
C TRP A 486 5.54 -4.81 25.76
N PRO A 487 6.20 -5.40 26.81
CA PRO A 487 6.58 -6.81 26.78
C PRO A 487 5.38 -7.76 26.62
N SER A 488 4.30 -7.52 27.34
CA SER A 488 3.09 -8.35 27.26
C SER A 488 2.29 -8.12 25.98
N PHE A 489 2.36 -6.91 25.40
CA PHE A 489 1.76 -6.59 24.10
C PHE A 489 2.46 -7.31 22.97
N ILE A 490 3.81 -7.23 22.89
CA ILE A 490 4.56 -7.77 21.77
C ILE A 490 4.61 -9.31 21.80
N SER A 491 4.59 -9.91 22.99
CA SER A 491 4.61 -11.37 23.19
C SER A 491 3.22 -12.02 23.18
N ASP A 492 2.14 -11.24 23.03
CA ASP A 492 0.79 -11.79 22.92
C ASP A 492 0.71 -12.75 21.73
N SER A 493 0.19 -13.95 21.90
CA SER A 493 0.08 -14.96 20.84
C SER A 493 -1.04 -14.68 19.85
N GLY A 494 -1.98 -13.80 20.21
CA GLY A 494 -3.10 -13.35 19.36
C GLY A 494 -2.92 -11.93 18.82
N PRO A 495 -3.93 -11.41 18.13
CA PRO A 495 -3.98 -10.02 17.72
C PRO A 495 -4.11 -9.11 18.95
N ALA A 496 -3.35 -8.02 18.96
CA ALA A 496 -3.31 -7.13 20.11
C ALA A 496 -3.24 -5.66 19.71
N VAL A 497 -3.91 -4.80 20.49
CA VAL A 497 -3.87 -3.34 20.37
C VAL A 497 -3.21 -2.75 21.62
N LEU A 498 -2.26 -1.84 21.39
CA LEU A 498 -1.70 -0.95 22.43
C LEU A 498 -2.04 0.49 22.05
N GLU A 499 -2.97 1.11 22.76
CA GLU A 499 -3.35 2.51 22.57
C GLU A 499 -2.46 3.43 23.40
N LEU A 500 -1.83 4.40 22.74
CA LEU A 500 -0.91 5.33 23.35
C LEU A 500 -1.49 6.74 23.31
N PHE A 501 -1.86 7.26 24.46
CA PHE A 501 -2.42 8.62 24.58
C PHE A 501 -1.29 9.64 24.59
N THR A 502 -1.34 10.62 23.69
CA THR A 502 -0.34 11.67 23.57
C THR A 502 -0.98 13.05 23.66
N ASP A 503 -0.18 14.03 24.05
CA ASP A 503 -0.60 15.43 24.05
C ASP A 503 -0.47 16.03 22.64
N PRO A 504 -1.57 16.53 22.03
CA PRO A 504 -1.56 17.06 20.68
C PRO A 504 -0.74 18.35 20.52
N ASP A 505 -0.71 19.22 21.53
CA ASP A 505 0.00 20.51 21.46
C ASP A 505 1.50 20.29 21.64
N ALA A 506 1.90 19.38 22.53
CA ALA A 506 3.28 18.96 22.66
C ALA A 506 3.77 18.26 21.38
N SER A 507 2.92 17.45 20.73
CA SER A 507 3.21 16.79 19.47
C SER A 507 3.43 17.78 18.32
N GLU A 508 2.59 18.82 18.22
CA GLU A 508 2.78 19.92 17.24
C GLU A 508 4.12 20.65 17.47
N LYS A 509 4.41 21.03 18.72
CA LYS A 509 5.66 21.71 19.08
C LYS A 509 6.88 20.85 18.74
N ALA A 510 6.86 19.57 19.09
CA ALA A 510 7.95 18.64 18.80
C ALA A 510 8.16 18.48 17.28
N TRP A 511 7.10 18.38 16.50
CA TRP A 511 7.20 18.27 15.04
C TRP A 511 7.80 19.53 14.40
N LYS A 512 7.36 20.71 14.81
CA LYS A 512 7.89 21.98 14.30
C LYS A 512 9.35 22.19 14.67
N GLY A 513 9.75 21.82 15.87
CA GLY A 513 11.12 21.93 16.35
C GLY A 513 12.07 20.78 15.96
N ARG A 514 11.61 19.79 15.17
CA ARG A 514 12.38 18.57 14.91
C ARG A 514 13.75 18.76 14.25
N PHE A 515 13.95 19.86 13.57
CA PHE A 515 15.21 20.23 12.93
C PHE A 515 16.05 21.26 13.72
N GLY A 516 15.65 21.59 14.94
CA GLY A 516 16.22 22.67 15.74
C GLY A 516 15.59 24.03 15.37
N ALA A 517 15.79 25.02 16.24
CA ALA A 517 15.35 26.39 16.00
C ALA A 517 16.30 27.10 15.02
#